data_d5dc1b7a2aacbbc66b5c38e01dcf7e53
#
_entry.id   d5dc1b7a2aacbbc66b5c38e01dcf7e53
#
_cell.length_a   1.000
_cell.length_b   1.000
_cell.length_c   1.000
_cell.angle_alpha   90.00
_cell.angle_beta   90.00
_cell.angle_gamma   90.00
#
_symmetry.space_group_name_H-M   'P 1'
#
loop_
_entity.id
_entity.type
_entity.pdbx_description
1 polymer ?
#
loop_
_entity_poly.entity_id
_entity_poly.type
_entity_poly.pdbx_seq_one_letter_code
_entity_poly.pdbx_strand_id
1 'polypeptide(L)'
;YNDELLNILPDGVIIFDTNGEVIQLNQQAFAELHVHPSVNDMLPFPTNRLFKLLNKKEDILSTILEKIRQGENTYSLPEHTFMQEQVDYTQFPIRGEFATIRDRTNLNKILFFFRNITVELTQEYILNTALQRTRIYPWYYDISRSEFTLDDRYFEHLGIPAGENNTLTMEEYVNMIHPDDRQPMADAFVVQLSGNTTFDKTVPFRLRRGDGTWEWFEGQSTYIANISGHPYRLVGICLSIQEYKDIENTLIEARKKAEESDRLKMAFLANMSHEIRTPLNAIV
;
A
#
# COMPACT_ATOMS: atom_id res chain seq x y z
N TYR A 1 -12.07 39.09 -8.02
CA TYR A 1 -11.34 38.59 -6.82
C TYR A 1 -11.66 37.11 -6.51
N ASN A 2 -12.92 36.65 -6.71
CA ASN A 2 -13.27 35.24 -6.45
C ASN A 2 -12.73 34.26 -7.48
N ASP A 3 -12.60 34.66 -8.74
CA ASP A 3 -12.16 33.78 -9.84
C ASP A 3 -10.68 33.43 -9.71
N GLU A 4 -9.85 34.39 -9.31
CA GLU A 4 -8.40 34.13 -9.10
C GLU A 4 -8.15 33.14 -7.96
N LEU A 5 -8.92 33.23 -6.87
CA LEU A 5 -8.80 32.32 -5.73
C LEU A 5 -9.23 30.90 -6.10
N LEU A 6 -10.29 30.74 -6.88
CA LEU A 6 -10.74 29.41 -7.31
C LEU A 6 -9.73 28.74 -8.27
N ASN A 7 -9.04 29.54 -9.09
CA ASN A 7 -8.04 29.04 -10.04
C ASN A 7 -6.70 28.65 -9.39
N ILE A 8 -6.44 29.03 -8.14
CA ILE A 8 -5.26 28.58 -7.37
C ILE A 8 -5.48 27.17 -6.81
N LEU A 9 -6.74 26.72 -6.67
CA LEU A 9 -7.05 25.41 -6.10
C LEU A 9 -6.60 24.29 -7.05
N PRO A 10 -5.91 23.25 -6.52
CA PRO A 10 -5.47 22.12 -7.32
C PRO A 10 -6.62 21.17 -7.69
N ASP A 11 -7.76 21.30 -7.02
CA ASP A 11 -8.95 20.49 -7.25
C ASP A 11 -9.88 21.19 -8.25
N GLY A 12 -10.64 20.41 -9.00
CA GLY A 12 -11.72 20.93 -9.84
C GLY A 12 -12.83 21.50 -8.97
N VAL A 13 -13.27 22.70 -9.29
CA VAL A 13 -14.39 23.38 -8.59
C VAL A 13 -15.47 23.74 -9.59
N ILE A 14 -16.68 23.29 -9.30
CA ILE A 14 -17.88 23.62 -10.07
C ILE A 14 -18.88 24.28 -9.14
N ILE A 15 -19.43 25.41 -9.55
CA ILE A 15 -20.45 26.12 -8.79
C ILE A 15 -21.78 26.02 -9.53
N PHE A 16 -22.82 25.64 -8.80
CA PHE A 16 -24.19 25.55 -9.29
C PHE A 16 -25.05 26.64 -8.67
N ASP A 17 -26.07 27.02 -9.40
CA ASP A 17 -27.20 27.78 -8.84
C ASP A 17 -28.14 26.90 -8.02
N THR A 18 -29.23 27.48 -7.52
CA THR A 18 -30.25 26.77 -6.74
C THR A 18 -31.07 25.76 -7.55
N ASN A 19 -31.07 25.87 -8.88
CA ASN A 19 -31.72 24.94 -9.78
C ASN A 19 -30.82 23.76 -10.18
N GLY A 20 -29.53 23.82 -9.82
CA GLY A 20 -28.53 22.82 -10.17
C GLY A 20 -27.92 23.02 -11.55
N GLU A 21 -28.05 24.22 -12.10
CA GLU A 21 -27.33 24.61 -13.33
C GLU A 21 -25.92 25.10 -13.00
N VAL A 22 -24.95 24.77 -13.81
CA VAL A 22 -23.57 25.22 -13.65
C VAL A 22 -23.48 26.70 -13.97
N ILE A 23 -22.96 27.47 -13.03
CA ILE A 23 -22.76 28.92 -13.17
C ILE A 23 -21.30 29.34 -13.19
N GLN A 24 -20.38 28.45 -12.78
CA GLN A 24 -18.94 28.73 -12.78
C GLN A 24 -18.12 27.44 -12.68
N LEU A 25 -16.96 27.41 -13.37
CA LEU A 25 -15.94 26.40 -13.26
C LEU A 25 -14.58 27.06 -13.03
N ASN A 26 -13.69 26.40 -12.28
CA ASN A 26 -12.29 26.83 -12.20
C ASN A 26 -11.45 26.20 -13.33
N GLN A 27 -10.20 26.66 -13.45
CA GLN A 27 -9.29 26.19 -14.49
C GLN A 27 -9.06 24.69 -14.46
N GLN A 28 -8.97 24.09 -13.28
CA GLN A 28 -8.79 22.63 -13.12
C GLN A 28 -10.03 21.86 -13.61
N ALA A 29 -11.23 22.33 -13.28
CA ALA A 29 -12.46 21.70 -13.77
C ALA A 29 -12.58 21.74 -15.30
N PHE A 30 -12.18 22.83 -15.95
CA PHE A 30 -12.13 22.89 -17.41
C PHE A 30 -11.18 21.85 -17.99
N ALA A 31 -9.99 21.70 -17.41
CA ALA A 31 -9.00 20.74 -17.86
C ALA A 31 -9.50 19.29 -17.76
N GLU A 32 -10.08 18.92 -16.61
CA GLU A 32 -10.57 17.56 -16.35
C GLU A 32 -11.79 17.20 -17.19
N LEU A 33 -12.65 18.18 -17.50
CA LEU A 33 -13.83 17.98 -18.32
C LEU A 33 -13.58 18.14 -19.83
N HIS A 34 -12.35 18.43 -20.23
CA HIS A 34 -11.94 18.69 -21.62
C HIS A 34 -12.78 19.79 -22.30
N VAL A 35 -13.23 20.76 -21.52
CA VAL A 35 -14.08 21.86 -21.98
C VAL A 35 -13.26 23.13 -22.19
N HIS A 36 -13.50 23.82 -23.30
CA HIS A 36 -12.82 25.08 -23.56
C HIS A 36 -13.31 26.19 -22.62
N PRO A 37 -12.42 27.03 -22.05
CA PRO A 37 -12.81 28.11 -21.14
C PRO A 37 -13.88 29.09 -21.66
N SER A 38 -14.07 29.20 -22.96
CA SER A 38 -15.16 30.00 -23.56
C SER A 38 -16.58 29.53 -23.19
N VAL A 39 -16.70 28.33 -22.60
CA VAL A 39 -17.99 27.84 -22.03
C VAL A 39 -18.47 28.77 -20.91
N ASN A 40 -17.56 29.45 -20.20
CA ASN A 40 -17.94 30.47 -19.22
C ASN A 40 -18.84 31.58 -19.79
N ASP A 41 -18.68 31.91 -21.05
CA ASP A 41 -19.51 32.95 -21.73
C ASP A 41 -20.93 32.42 -22.01
N MET A 42 -21.16 31.11 -21.88
CA MET A 42 -22.45 30.46 -22.14
C MET A 42 -23.19 30.07 -20.87
N LEU A 43 -22.62 30.34 -19.69
CA LEU A 43 -23.25 29.99 -18.40
C LEU A 43 -24.46 30.93 -18.10
N PRO A 44 -25.51 30.43 -17.44
CA PRO A 44 -25.67 29.10 -16.85
C PRO A 44 -25.88 27.98 -17.85
N PHE A 45 -25.44 26.74 -17.49
CA PHE A 45 -25.44 25.62 -18.39
C PHE A 45 -25.99 24.36 -17.71
N PRO A 46 -26.88 23.58 -18.36
CA PRO A 46 -27.38 22.34 -17.79
C PRO A 46 -26.24 21.34 -17.51
N THR A 47 -26.14 20.87 -16.28
CA THR A 47 -25.06 20.01 -15.79
C THR A 47 -24.87 18.75 -16.65
N ASN A 48 -25.97 18.12 -17.09
CA ASN A 48 -25.95 16.90 -17.88
C ASN A 48 -25.30 17.06 -19.27
N ARG A 49 -25.03 18.28 -19.71
CA ARG A 49 -24.28 18.58 -20.93
C ARG A 49 -22.77 18.69 -20.69
N LEU A 50 -22.33 18.80 -19.43
CA LEU A 50 -20.93 18.88 -19.07
C LEU A 50 -20.40 17.55 -18.55
N PHE A 51 -21.11 16.95 -17.61
CA PHE A 51 -20.70 15.69 -17.01
C PHE A 51 -21.87 14.93 -16.37
N LYS A 52 -21.58 13.66 -16.00
CA LYS A 52 -22.42 12.83 -15.14
C LYS A 52 -21.58 12.31 -13.98
N LEU A 53 -22.21 12.03 -12.85
CA LEU A 53 -21.60 11.35 -11.71
C LEU A 53 -22.15 9.92 -11.64
N LEU A 54 -21.29 8.95 -11.94
CA LEU A 54 -21.68 7.54 -12.00
C LEU A 54 -21.20 6.78 -10.77
N ASN A 55 -22.12 6.14 -10.07
CA ASN A 55 -21.81 5.16 -9.03
C ASN A 55 -22.64 3.91 -9.28
N LYS A 56 -22.02 2.73 -9.29
CA LYS A 56 -22.68 1.45 -9.63
C LYS A 56 -23.48 1.50 -10.94
N LYS A 57 -22.99 2.24 -11.93
CA LYS A 57 -23.60 2.49 -13.25
C LYS A 57 -24.84 3.40 -13.26
N GLU A 58 -25.20 4.01 -12.16
CA GLU A 58 -26.28 4.98 -12.05
C GLU A 58 -25.75 6.41 -11.95
N ASP A 59 -26.44 7.35 -12.58
CA ASP A 59 -26.16 8.78 -12.43
C ASP A 59 -26.74 9.27 -11.12
N ILE A 60 -25.88 9.61 -10.17
CA ILE A 60 -26.26 9.99 -8.80
C ILE A 60 -26.40 11.51 -8.60
N LEU A 61 -26.06 12.32 -9.62
CA LEU A 61 -26.00 13.78 -9.45
C LEU A 61 -27.35 14.40 -9.05
N SER A 62 -28.43 13.98 -9.72
CA SER A 62 -29.78 14.49 -9.42
C SER A 62 -30.19 14.18 -7.98
N THR A 63 -29.90 12.96 -7.52
CA THR A 63 -30.19 12.53 -6.13
C THR A 63 -29.41 13.35 -5.11
N ILE A 64 -28.14 13.66 -5.39
CA ILE A 64 -27.30 14.49 -4.51
C ILE A 64 -27.87 15.91 -4.43
N LEU A 65 -28.17 16.52 -5.57
CA LEU A 65 -28.72 17.87 -5.63
C LEU A 65 -30.08 17.98 -4.89
N GLU A 66 -30.89 16.92 -4.96
CA GLU A 66 -32.16 16.86 -4.23
C GLU A 66 -31.95 16.83 -2.71
N LYS A 67 -31.04 16.00 -2.20
CA LYS A 67 -30.68 15.95 -0.78
C LYS A 67 -30.17 17.29 -0.26
N ILE A 68 -29.32 17.96 -1.04
CA ILE A 68 -28.80 19.28 -0.70
C ILE A 68 -29.96 20.31 -0.61
N ARG A 69 -30.90 20.26 -1.51
CA ARG A 69 -32.09 21.13 -1.46
C ARG A 69 -33.00 20.86 -0.22
N GLN A 70 -33.04 19.60 0.22
CA GLN A 70 -33.79 19.20 1.42
C GLN A 70 -33.11 19.63 2.73
N GLY A 71 -31.86 20.16 2.68
CA GLY A 71 -31.25 20.80 3.85
C GLY A 71 -29.86 20.28 4.19
N GLU A 72 -29.29 19.30 3.47
CA GLU A 72 -27.91 18.89 3.69
C GLU A 72 -26.96 20.04 3.33
N ASN A 73 -25.99 20.32 4.21
CA ASN A 73 -25.02 21.40 3.99
C ASN A 73 -23.76 20.91 3.26
N THR A 74 -23.42 19.63 3.45
CA THR A 74 -22.29 18.97 2.80
C THR A 74 -22.69 17.56 2.40
N TYR A 75 -22.11 17.06 1.32
CA TYR A 75 -22.32 15.69 0.85
C TYR A 75 -21.03 15.16 0.22
N SER A 76 -20.41 14.18 0.88
CA SER A 76 -19.22 13.49 0.33
C SER A 76 -19.66 12.42 -0.65
N LEU A 77 -18.97 12.34 -1.79
CA LEU A 77 -19.24 11.31 -2.79
C LEU A 77 -18.97 9.90 -2.24
N PRO A 78 -19.81 8.93 -2.59
CA PRO A 78 -19.54 7.52 -2.28
C PRO A 78 -18.22 7.06 -2.91
N GLU A 79 -17.58 6.07 -2.30
CA GLU A 79 -16.44 5.37 -2.91
C GLU A 79 -16.81 4.80 -4.29
N HIS A 80 -15.82 4.71 -5.17
CA HIS A 80 -15.98 4.24 -6.56
C HIS A 80 -16.95 5.10 -7.38
N THR A 81 -16.97 6.41 -7.15
CA THR A 81 -17.67 7.37 -8.02
C THR A 81 -16.77 7.76 -9.18
N PHE A 82 -17.35 7.72 -10.37
CA PHE A 82 -16.71 8.15 -11.62
C PHE A 82 -17.39 9.41 -12.14
N MET A 83 -16.58 10.32 -12.68
CA MET A 83 -17.07 11.40 -13.51
C MET A 83 -16.98 10.97 -14.98
N GLN A 84 -18.06 11.14 -15.71
CA GLN A 84 -18.08 11.00 -17.16
C GLN A 84 -18.25 12.37 -17.77
N GLU A 85 -17.24 12.85 -18.46
CA GLU A 85 -17.34 14.10 -19.22
C GLU A 85 -18.12 13.87 -20.53
N GLN A 86 -18.73 14.92 -21.08
CA GLN A 86 -19.66 14.80 -22.19
C GLN A 86 -19.07 15.17 -23.56
N VAL A 87 -17.78 15.49 -23.61
CA VAL A 87 -17.07 15.80 -24.88
C VAL A 87 -16.69 14.50 -25.57
N ASP A 88 -15.87 13.66 -24.90
CA ASP A 88 -15.39 12.39 -25.42
C ASP A 88 -15.98 11.18 -24.69
N TYR A 89 -16.89 11.40 -23.75
CA TYR A 89 -17.48 10.38 -22.88
C TYR A 89 -16.47 9.59 -22.05
N THR A 90 -15.30 10.18 -21.81
CA THR A 90 -14.26 9.61 -20.96
C THR A 90 -14.74 9.53 -19.53
N GLN A 91 -14.46 8.40 -18.87
CA GLN A 91 -14.78 8.18 -17.48
C GLN A 91 -13.49 8.12 -16.65
N PHE A 92 -13.45 8.85 -15.56
CA PHE A 92 -12.34 8.79 -14.61
C PHE A 92 -12.83 8.79 -13.18
N PRO A 93 -12.14 8.09 -12.27
CA PRO A 93 -12.52 8.02 -10.88
C PRO A 93 -12.25 9.35 -10.18
N ILE A 94 -13.17 9.76 -9.33
CA ILE A 94 -13.04 10.99 -8.58
C ILE A 94 -13.29 10.76 -7.08
N ARG A 95 -12.68 11.61 -6.27
CA ARG A 95 -13.08 11.91 -4.90
C ARG A 95 -13.62 13.32 -4.86
N GLY A 96 -14.72 13.55 -4.17
CA GLY A 96 -15.30 14.88 -4.16
C GLY A 96 -16.34 15.10 -3.08
N GLU A 97 -16.65 16.35 -2.89
CA GLU A 97 -17.59 16.79 -1.87
C GLU A 97 -18.41 17.98 -2.38
N PHE A 98 -19.69 17.97 -2.09
CA PHE A 98 -20.57 19.09 -2.27
C PHE A 98 -20.66 19.90 -0.97
N ALA A 99 -20.63 21.22 -1.08
CA ALA A 99 -20.84 22.15 0.01
C ALA A 99 -21.85 23.22 -0.42
N THR A 100 -22.57 23.79 0.54
CA THR A 100 -23.61 24.79 0.26
C THR A 100 -23.23 26.16 0.82
N ILE A 101 -23.55 27.20 0.07
CA ILE A 101 -23.57 28.56 0.57
C ILE A 101 -25.06 28.93 0.79
N ARG A 102 -25.40 29.27 2.04
CA ARG A 102 -26.75 29.66 2.42
C ARG A 102 -26.74 31.09 2.97
N ASP A 103 -27.79 31.83 2.67
CA ASP A 103 -28.10 33.11 3.32
C ASP A 103 -29.23 32.87 4.30
N ARG A 104 -28.92 32.93 5.61
CA ARG A 104 -29.80 32.54 6.72
C ARG A 104 -30.29 31.09 6.55
N THR A 105 -31.52 30.89 6.02
CA THR A 105 -32.10 29.55 5.76
C THR A 105 -32.19 29.23 4.26
N ASN A 106 -31.94 30.21 3.40
CA ASN A 106 -32.11 30.04 1.95
C ASN A 106 -30.79 29.52 1.30
N LEU A 107 -30.93 28.49 0.48
CA LEU A 107 -29.84 28.02 -0.37
C LEU A 107 -29.52 29.11 -1.40
N ASN A 108 -28.25 29.49 -1.51
CA ASN A 108 -27.79 30.49 -2.47
C ASN A 108 -27.01 29.85 -3.61
N LYS A 109 -25.98 29.04 -3.27
CA LYS A 109 -25.13 28.34 -4.25
C LYS A 109 -24.74 26.96 -3.72
N ILE A 110 -24.43 26.06 -4.65
CA ILE A 110 -23.86 24.74 -4.36
C ILE A 110 -22.45 24.70 -4.96
N LEU A 111 -21.46 24.33 -4.17
CA LEU A 111 -20.09 24.13 -4.61
C LEU A 111 -19.82 22.65 -4.68
N PHE A 112 -19.17 22.20 -5.74
CA PHE A 112 -18.69 20.86 -5.89
C PHE A 112 -17.17 20.89 -6.07
N PHE A 113 -16.45 20.32 -5.13
CA PHE A 113 -15.01 20.11 -5.19
C PHE A 113 -14.76 18.68 -5.58
N PHE A 114 -13.90 18.46 -6.56
CA PHE A 114 -13.52 17.12 -6.98
C PHE A 114 -12.05 17.02 -7.38
N ARG A 115 -11.50 15.85 -7.17
CA ARG A 115 -10.15 15.48 -7.58
C ARG A 115 -10.20 14.23 -8.43
N ASN A 116 -9.55 14.25 -9.56
CA ASN A 116 -9.28 13.06 -10.34
C ASN A 116 -8.23 12.22 -9.59
N ILE A 117 -8.58 11.00 -9.24
CA ILE A 117 -7.73 10.08 -8.46
C ILE A 117 -7.21 8.92 -9.31
N THR A 118 -7.18 9.07 -10.64
CA THR A 118 -6.71 8.02 -11.55
C THR A 118 -5.26 7.62 -11.25
N VAL A 119 -4.39 8.58 -10.99
CA VAL A 119 -2.97 8.33 -10.72
C VAL A 119 -2.81 7.58 -9.40
N GLU A 120 -3.46 8.06 -8.35
CA GLU A 120 -3.43 7.46 -7.02
C GLU A 120 -3.94 6.01 -7.05
N LEU A 121 -5.10 5.78 -7.67
CA LEU A 121 -5.65 4.44 -7.83
C LEU A 121 -4.76 3.53 -8.68
N THR A 122 -4.19 4.06 -9.76
CA THR A 122 -3.27 3.27 -10.60
C THR A 122 -2.05 2.83 -9.80
N GLN A 123 -1.45 3.74 -9.02
CA GLN A 123 -0.31 3.43 -8.14
C GLN A 123 -0.69 2.40 -7.08
N GLU A 124 -1.85 2.55 -6.45
CA GLU A 124 -2.38 1.61 -5.48
C GLU A 124 -2.60 0.21 -6.09
N TYR A 125 -3.21 0.13 -7.28
CA TYR A 125 -3.42 -1.14 -7.99
C TYR A 125 -2.10 -1.81 -8.39
N ILE A 126 -1.12 -1.04 -8.87
CA ILE A 126 0.21 -1.57 -9.22
C ILE A 126 0.87 -2.12 -7.96
N LEU A 127 0.89 -1.35 -6.88
CA LEU A 127 1.48 -1.76 -5.61
C LEU A 127 0.81 -3.02 -5.07
N ASN A 128 -0.51 -3.04 -4.99
CA ASN A 128 -1.27 -4.19 -4.53
C ASN A 128 -1.05 -5.43 -5.39
N THR A 129 -1.01 -5.26 -6.73
CA THR A 129 -0.74 -6.37 -7.65
C THR A 129 0.68 -6.93 -7.46
N ALA A 130 1.67 -6.06 -7.27
CA ALA A 130 3.03 -6.47 -6.99
C ALA A 130 3.13 -7.22 -5.65
N LEU A 131 2.50 -6.71 -4.62
CA LEU A 131 2.50 -7.32 -3.27
C LEU A 131 1.72 -8.65 -3.22
N GLN A 132 0.63 -8.79 -4.00
CA GLN A 132 -0.16 -10.04 -4.03
C GLN A 132 0.61 -11.24 -4.61
N ARG A 133 1.54 -10.99 -5.53
CA ARG A 133 2.35 -12.04 -6.17
C ARG A 133 3.61 -12.40 -5.40
N THR A 134 3.94 -11.65 -4.39
CA THR A 134 5.12 -11.83 -3.55
C THR A 134 4.70 -12.05 -2.10
N ARG A 135 5.49 -12.81 -1.35
CA ARG A 135 5.27 -13.00 0.09
C ARG A 135 5.86 -11.81 0.86
N ILE A 136 5.48 -10.59 0.44
CA ILE A 136 5.86 -9.32 1.05
C ILE A 136 4.64 -8.72 1.73
N TYR A 137 4.81 -8.38 3.00
CA TYR A 137 3.74 -7.89 3.87
C TYR A 137 4.12 -6.52 4.43
N PRO A 138 3.45 -5.44 3.99
CA PRO A 138 3.63 -4.13 4.57
C PRO A 138 3.13 -4.09 6.02
N TRP A 139 3.80 -3.27 6.81
CA TRP A 139 3.41 -3.02 8.19
C TRP A 139 3.80 -1.62 8.62
N TYR A 140 3.17 -1.12 9.65
CA TYR A 140 3.62 0.07 10.35
C TYR A 140 3.43 -0.07 11.86
N TYR A 141 4.23 0.68 12.60
CA TYR A 141 4.17 0.77 14.05
C TYR A 141 3.89 2.21 14.46
N ASP A 142 2.79 2.42 15.18
CA ASP A 142 2.43 3.71 15.76
C ASP A 142 3.11 3.85 17.12
N ILE A 143 4.08 4.77 17.20
CA ILE A 143 4.89 4.96 18.42
C ILE A 143 4.02 5.46 19.57
N SER A 144 3.01 6.29 19.28
CA SER A 144 2.14 6.88 20.30
C SER A 144 1.20 5.86 20.95
N ARG A 145 0.78 4.86 20.16
CA ARG A 145 -0.14 3.80 20.62
C ARG A 145 0.58 2.53 21.02
N SER A 146 1.86 2.41 20.67
CA SER A 146 2.66 1.19 20.86
C SER A 146 2.04 -0.05 20.18
N GLU A 147 1.50 0.15 18.98
CA GLU A 147 0.77 -0.88 18.23
C GLU A 147 1.33 -1.04 16.82
N PHE A 148 1.44 -2.30 16.39
CA PHE A 148 1.69 -2.68 15.00
C PHE A 148 0.36 -2.80 14.26
N THR A 149 0.32 -2.32 13.02
CA THR A 149 -0.72 -2.67 12.05
C THR A 149 -0.07 -3.44 10.92
N LEU A 150 -0.59 -4.61 10.62
CA LEU A 150 -0.06 -5.56 9.66
C LEU A 150 -1.04 -5.76 8.51
N ASP A 151 -0.54 -6.13 7.34
CA ASP A 151 -1.36 -6.54 6.20
C ASP A 151 -2.19 -7.79 6.57
N ASP A 152 -3.46 -7.87 6.16
CA ASP A 152 -4.36 -8.99 6.41
C ASP A 152 -3.82 -10.31 5.87
N ARG A 153 -3.16 -10.29 4.70
CA ARG A 153 -2.49 -11.45 4.09
C ARG A 153 -1.37 -12.05 4.96
N TYR A 154 -0.79 -11.24 5.84
CA TYR A 154 0.21 -11.71 6.80
C TYR A 154 -0.39 -12.70 7.81
N PHE A 155 -1.57 -12.36 8.33
CA PHE A 155 -2.30 -13.24 9.25
C PHE A 155 -2.77 -14.53 8.55
N GLU A 156 -3.29 -14.41 7.33
CA GLU A 156 -3.67 -15.56 6.50
C GLU A 156 -2.48 -16.48 6.23
N HIS A 157 -1.34 -15.89 5.83
CA HIS A 157 -0.13 -16.64 5.53
C HIS A 157 0.40 -17.40 6.75
N LEU A 158 0.41 -16.78 7.91
CA LEU A 158 0.83 -17.43 9.16
C LEU A 158 -0.22 -18.38 9.72
N GLY A 159 -1.46 -18.34 9.26
CA GLY A 159 -2.57 -19.15 9.78
C GLY A 159 -2.95 -18.77 11.21
N ILE A 160 -2.86 -17.49 11.56
CA ILE A 160 -3.21 -16.95 12.87
C ILE A 160 -4.41 -15.99 12.76
N PRO A 161 -5.23 -15.86 13.81
CA PRO A 161 -6.33 -14.91 13.79
C PRO A 161 -5.80 -13.47 13.71
N ALA A 162 -6.39 -12.67 12.86
CA ALA A 162 -6.15 -11.24 12.85
C ALA A 162 -6.76 -10.60 14.12
N GLY A 163 -6.04 -9.66 14.72
CA GLY A 163 -6.57 -8.82 15.78
C GLY A 163 -7.62 -7.84 15.25
N GLU A 164 -8.25 -7.09 16.14
CA GLU A 164 -9.16 -6.02 15.75
C GLU A 164 -8.40 -5.01 14.89
N ASN A 165 -8.93 -4.70 13.71
CA ASN A 165 -8.28 -3.83 12.71
C ASN A 165 -6.86 -4.25 12.28
N ASN A 166 -6.54 -5.54 12.31
CA ASN A 166 -5.21 -6.08 11.97
C ASN A 166 -4.08 -5.50 12.84
N THR A 167 -4.39 -5.14 14.09
CA THR A 167 -3.42 -4.60 15.04
C THR A 167 -2.92 -5.64 16.01
N LEU A 168 -1.66 -5.49 16.43
CA LEU A 168 -1.02 -6.27 17.50
C LEU A 168 -0.27 -5.31 18.42
N THR A 169 -0.32 -5.57 19.69
CA THR A 169 0.55 -4.91 20.66
C THR A 169 2.00 -5.35 20.48
N MET A 170 2.95 -4.57 21.02
CA MET A 170 4.36 -4.94 21.01
C MET A 170 4.58 -6.31 21.67
N GLU A 171 3.89 -6.60 22.76
CA GLU A 171 4.02 -7.87 23.49
C GLU A 171 3.53 -9.05 22.65
N GLU A 172 2.37 -8.93 22.01
CA GLU A 172 1.82 -9.96 21.12
C GLU A 172 2.77 -10.23 19.96
N TYR A 173 3.29 -9.18 19.32
CA TYR A 173 4.24 -9.34 18.21
C TYR A 173 5.54 -10.01 18.64
N VAL A 174 6.14 -9.59 19.75
CA VAL A 174 7.37 -10.20 20.30
C VAL A 174 7.16 -11.66 20.67
N ASN A 175 5.98 -12.04 21.17
CA ASN A 175 5.66 -13.42 21.50
C ASN A 175 5.57 -14.34 20.27
N MET A 176 5.31 -13.79 19.09
CA MET A 176 5.36 -14.52 17.82
C MET A 176 6.79 -14.79 17.35
N ILE A 177 7.78 -13.99 17.80
CA ILE A 177 9.19 -14.13 17.40
C ILE A 177 9.84 -15.28 18.17
N HIS A 178 10.65 -16.08 17.46
CA HIS A 178 11.44 -17.15 18.06
C HIS A 178 12.33 -16.59 19.20
N PRO A 179 12.42 -17.27 20.34
CA PRO A 179 13.17 -16.77 21.50
C PRO A 179 14.59 -16.29 21.19
N ASP A 180 15.33 -17.04 20.37
CA ASP A 180 16.72 -16.68 20.00
C ASP A 180 16.82 -15.42 19.17
N ASP A 181 15.74 -15.06 18.45
CA ASP A 181 15.73 -13.94 17.48
C ASP A 181 15.19 -12.65 18.12
N ARG A 182 14.64 -12.72 19.34
CA ARG A 182 14.02 -11.56 20.03
C ARG A 182 14.99 -10.44 20.32
N GLN A 183 16.18 -10.78 20.83
CA GLN A 183 17.17 -9.75 21.19
C GLN A 183 17.72 -9.03 19.96
N PRO A 184 18.17 -9.72 18.88
CA PRO A 184 18.59 -9.04 17.66
C PRO A 184 17.50 -8.13 17.05
N MET A 185 16.24 -8.55 17.11
CA MET A 185 15.11 -7.75 16.62
C MET A 185 14.87 -6.52 17.51
N ALA A 186 14.94 -6.68 18.82
CA ALA A 186 14.79 -5.57 19.76
C ALA A 186 15.90 -4.52 19.56
N ASP A 187 17.15 -4.93 19.39
CA ASP A 187 18.28 -4.06 19.16
C ASP A 187 18.11 -3.24 17.85
N ALA A 188 17.68 -3.93 16.78
CA ALA A 188 17.36 -3.29 15.50
C ALA A 188 16.24 -2.26 15.64
N PHE A 189 15.20 -2.59 16.37
CA PHE A 189 14.03 -1.73 16.59
C PHE A 189 14.40 -0.48 17.39
N VAL A 190 15.21 -0.61 18.44
CA VAL A 190 15.71 0.52 19.25
C VAL A 190 16.53 1.49 18.41
N VAL A 191 17.39 1.00 17.51
CA VAL A 191 18.18 1.85 16.61
C VAL A 191 17.27 2.67 15.70
N GLN A 192 16.19 2.09 15.19
CA GLN A 192 15.24 2.82 14.34
C GLN A 192 14.42 3.86 15.11
N LEU A 193 14.00 3.54 16.32
CA LEU A 193 13.30 4.48 17.20
C LEU A 193 14.17 5.69 17.58
N SER A 194 15.49 5.52 17.60
CA SER A 194 16.43 6.63 17.85
C SER A 194 16.59 7.60 16.67
N GLY A 195 15.96 7.32 15.53
CA GLY A 195 16.09 8.15 14.32
C GLY A 195 17.42 7.97 13.59
N ASN A 196 18.12 6.87 13.81
CA ASN A 196 19.36 6.57 13.11
C ASN A 196 19.06 5.93 11.75
N THR A 197 19.26 6.67 10.66
CA THR A 197 18.99 6.24 9.28
C THR A 197 20.07 5.32 8.69
N THR A 198 21.19 5.13 9.37
CA THR A 198 22.29 4.31 8.84
C THR A 198 22.08 2.81 9.00
N PHE A 199 20.97 2.41 9.61
CA PHE A 199 20.65 1.00 9.80
C PHE A 199 19.97 0.41 8.55
N ASP A 200 20.81 0.07 7.57
CA ASP A 200 20.39 -0.59 6.31
C ASP A 200 20.54 -2.13 6.39
N LYS A 201 20.56 -2.67 7.62
CA LYS A 201 20.67 -4.12 7.82
C LYS A 201 19.30 -4.73 7.99
N THR A 202 18.96 -5.60 7.06
CA THR A 202 17.86 -6.56 7.24
C THR A 202 18.27 -7.58 8.30
N VAL A 203 17.37 -7.86 9.23
CA VAL A 203 17.57 -8.87 10.28
C VAL A 203 16.66 -10.04 9.97
N PRO A 204 17.20 -11.22 9.64
CA PRO A 204 16.38 -12.42 9.51
C PRO A 204 15.91 -12.89 10.88
N PHE A 205 14.65 -13.31 10.96
CA PHE A 205 14.04 -13.79 12.20
C PHE A 205 12.96 -14.83 11.88
N ARG A 206 12.62 -15.63 12.87
CA ARG A 206 11.59 -16.68 12.75
C ARG A 206 10.31 -16.24 13.46
N LEU A 207 9.19 -16.47 12.78
CA LEU A 207 7.86 -16.27 13.32
C LEU A 207 7.14 -17.61 13.50
N ARG A 208 6.33 -17.67 14.53
CA ARG A 208 5.51 -18.84 14.84
C ARG A 208 4.25 -18.81 13.98
N ARG A 209 4.01 -19.91 13.28
CA ARG A 209 2.76 -20.14 12.53
C ARG A 209 1.66 -20.67 13.47
N GLY A 210 0.42 -20.61 13.01
CA GLY A 210 -0.73 -21.15 13.75
C GLY A 210 -0.67 -22.65 14.01
N ASP A 211 0.05 -23.40 13.17
CA ASP A 211 0.31 -24.83 13.34
C ASP A 211 1.47 -25.13 14.32
N GLY A 212 2.10 -24.11 14.90
CA GLY A 212 3.20 -24.20 15.83
C GLY A 212 4.58 -24.31 15.19
N THR A 213 4.70 -24.40 13.88
CA THR A 213 5.98 -24.40 13.17
C THR A 213 6.59 -23.00 13.09
N TRP A 214 7.88 -22.93 12.77
CA TRP A 214 8.61 -21.69 12.60
C TRP A 214 8.88 -21.42 11.13
N GLU A 215 8.68 -20.17 10.69
CA GLU A 215 8.95 -19.72 9.34
C GLU A 215 9.92 -18.54 9.35
N TRP A 216 10.88 -18.53 8.42
CA TRP A 216 11.87 -17.50 8.28
C TRP A 216 11.33 -16.29 7.55
N PHE A 217 11.53 -15.13 8.15
CA PHE A 217 11.24 -13.82 7.59
C PHE A 217 12.45 -12.91 7.62
N GLU A 218 12.40 -11.89 6.78
CA GLU A 218 13.34 -10.77 6.78
C GLU A 218 12.52 -9.47 6.84
N GLY A 219 12.88 -8.59 7.76
CA GLY A 219 12.23 -7.30 7.94
C GLY A 219 13.11 -6.16 7.46
N GLN A 220 12.53 -5.22 6.73
CA GLN A 220 13.14 -3.95 6.38
C GLN A 220 12.17 -2.83 6.78
N SER A 221 12.69 -1.79 7.42
CA SER A 221 11.87 -0.68 7.89
C SER A 221 12.61 0.65 7.86
N THR A 222 11.83 1.71 7.85
CA THR A 222 12.27 3.09 8.00
C THR A 222 11.32 3.83 8.91
N TYR A 223 11.64 5.06 9.27
CA TYR A 223 10.73 5.87 10.08
C TYR A 223 10.20 7.07 9.32
N ILE A 224 9.03 7.53 9.72
CA ILE A 224 8.47 8.81 9.31
C ILE A 224 8.66 9.77 10.49
N ALA A 225 9.34 10.89 10.23
CA ALA A 225 9.61 11.91 11.23
C ALA A 225 8.55 13.02 11.24
N ASN A 226 8.34 13.61 12.40
CA ASN A 226 7.58 14.85 12.53
C ASN A 226 8.43 16.07 12.07
N ILE A 227 7.85 17.26 12.12
CA ILE A 227 8.53 18.53 11.73
C ILE A 227 9.84 18.77 12.50
N SER A 228 9.96 18.26 13.73
CA SER A 228 11.15 18.37 14.57
C SER A 228 12.19 17.28 14.30
N GLY A 229 11.97 16.41 13.32
CA GLY A 229 12.89 15.33 12.97
C GLY A 229 12.79 14.09 13.86
N HIS A 230 11.83 14.03 14.80
CA HIS A 230 11.65 12.86 15.66
C HIS A 230 10.76 11.82 14.99
N PRO A 231 11.10 10.53 15.05
CA PRO A 231 10.24 9.46 14.57
C PRO A 231 8.88 9.48 15.27
N TYR A 232 7.78 9.44 14.52
CA TYR A 232 6.45 9.26 15.09
C TYR A 232 5.79 7.97 14.62
N ARG A 233 6.29 7.39 13.52
CA ARG A 233 5.81 6.11 12.98
C ARG A 233 6.96 5.37 12.31
N LEU A 234 7.07 4.06 12.54
CA LEU A 234 7.89 3.18 11.72
C LEU A 234 7.02 2.57 10.63
N VAL A 235 7.58 2.42 9.44
CA VAL A 235 6.95 1.75 8.30
C VAL A 235 7.92 0.75 7.71
N GLY A 236 7.44 -0.39 7.27
CA GLY A 236 8.32 -1.39 6.73
C GLY A 236 7.58 -2.48 5.96
N ILE A 237 8.37 -3.42 5.49
CA ILE A 237 7.92 -4.65 4.85
C ILE A 237 8.52 -5.84 5.59
N CYS A 238 7.77 -6.92 5.62
CA CYS A 238 8.21 -8.23 6.09
C CYS A 238 8.12 -9.20 4.90
N LEU A 239 9.20 -9.90 4.63
CA LEU A 239 9.32 -10.83 3.50
C LEU A 239 9.52 -12.25 4.04
N SER A 240 8.72 -13.23 3.60
CA SER A 240 9.00 -14.64 3.87
C SER A 240 10.19 -15.10 3.03
N ILE A 241 11.24 -15.56 3.70
CA ILE A 241 12.46 -16.11 3.09
C ILE A 241 12.59 -17.63 3.28
N GLN A 242 11.49 -18.30 3.66
CA GLN A 242 11.52 -19.75 3.92
C GLN A 242 11.96 -20.55 2.71
N GLU A 243 11.43 -20.25 1.53
CA GLU A 243 11.83 -20.93 0.29
C GLU A 243 13.32 -20.78 -0.02
N TYR A 244 13.87 -19.60 0.22
CA TYR A 244 15.31 -19.37 0.07
C TYR A 244 16.12 -20.22 1.08
N LYS A 245 15.68 -20.30 2.33
CA LYS A 245 16.32 -21.11 3.37
C LYS A 245 16.26 -22.61 3.06
N ASP A 246 15.15 -23.08 2.51
CA ASP A 246 14.99 -24.47 2.10
C ASP A 246 15.93 -24.84 0.95
N ILE A 247 16.07 -23.97 -0.04
CA ILE A 247 17.01 -24.12 -1.15
C ILE A 247 18.46 -24.10 -0.64
N GLU A 248 18.81 -23.15 0.22
CA GLU A 248 20.13 -23.04 0.84
C GLU A 248 20.51 -24.33 1.59
N ASN A 249 19.61 -24.85 2.43
CA ASN A 249 19.81 -26.09 3.17
C ASN A 249 19.99 -27.30 2.22
N THR A 250 19.14 -27.39 1.19
CA THR A 250 19.24 -28.46 0.19
C THR A 250 20.60 -28.45 -0.51
N LEU A 251 21.08 -27.25 -0.87
CA LEU A 251 22.37 -27.08 -1.51
C LEU A 251 23.54 -27.47 -0.58
N ILE A 252 23.48 -27.07 0.68
CA ILE A 252 24.46 -27.45 1.72
C ILE A 252 24.52 -28.97 1.88
N GLU A 253 23.36 -29.63 1.96
CA GLU A 253 23.31 -31.09 2.08
C GLU A 253 23.86 -31.81 0.83
N ALA A 254 23.50 -31.34 -0.37
CA ALA A 254 24.01 -31.90 -1.61
C ALA A 254 25.53 -31.74 -1.72
N ARG A 255 26.07 -30.57 -1.33
CA ARG A 255 27.50 -30.33 -1.26
C ARG A 255 28.22 -31.28 -0.30
N LYS A 256 27.69 -31.43 0.93
CA LYS A 256 28.27 -32.36 1.91
C LYS A 256 28.33 -33.80 1.38
N LYS A 257 27.23 -34.28 0.75
CA LYS A 257 27.18 -35.60 0.14
C LYS A 257 28.20 -35.76 -0.99
N ALA A 258 28.38 -34.73 -1.83
CA ALA A 258 29.38 -34.75 -2.89
C ALA A 258 30.81 -34.81 -2.32
N GLU A 259 31.13 -33.95 -1.34
CA GLU A 259 32.44 -33.93 -0.67
C GLU A 259 32.74 -35.28 0.03
N GLU A 260 31.77 -35.94 0.66
CA GLU A 260 31.92 -37.23 1.27
C GLU A 260 32.15 -38.34 0.22
N SER A 261 31.38 -38.33 -0.88
CA SER A 261 31.57 -39.24 -1.99
C SER A 261 33.00 -39.15 -2.59
N ASP A 262 33.49 -37.93 -2.78
CA ASP A 262 34.83 -37.71 -3.33
C ASP A 262 35.90 -38.16 -2.34
N ARG A 263 35.74 -37.94 -1.05
CA ARG A 263 36.63 -38.46 -0.01
C ARG A 263 36.69 -39.98 -0.03
N LEU A 264 35.54 -40.67 -0.15
CA LEU A 264 35.45 -42.10 -0.22
C LEU A 264 36.14 -42.65 -1.50
N LYS A 265 35.93 -42.00 -2.66
CA LYS A 265 36.61 -42.35 -3.91
C LYS A 265 38.11 -42.22 -3.78
N MET A 266 38.62 -41.13 -3.22
CA MET A 266 40.06 -40.92 -2.99
C MET A 266 40.65 -41.98 -2.06
N ALA A 267 39.98 -42.30 -0.96
CA ALA A 267 40.40 -43.35 -0.04
C ALA A 267 40.43 -44.73 -0.72
N PHE A 268 39.40 -45.05 -1.52
CA PHE A 268 39.35 -46.29 -2.30
C PHE A 268 40.50 -46.37 -3.29
N LEU A 269 40.77 -45.30 -4.09
CA LEU A 269 41.88 -45.27 -5.05
C LEU A 269 43.23 -45.39 -4.36
N ALA A 270 43.43 -44.77 -3.21
CA ALA A 270 44.65 -44.89 -2.42
C ALA A 270 44.87 -46.34 -1.94
N ASN A 271 43.85 -47.01 -1.40
CA ASN A 271 43.91 -48.39 -0.97
C ASN A 271 44.15 -49.33 -2.14
N MET A 272 43.43 -49.17 -3.26
CA MET A 272 43.62 -49.97 -4.46
C MET A 272 45.03 -49.81 -5.04
N SER A 273 45.57 -48.58 -5.04
CA SER A 273 46.95 -48.34 -5.45
C SER A 273 47.97 -49.06 -4.60
N HIS A 274 47.75 -49.17 -3.32
CA HIS A 274 48.57 -49.89 -2.37
C HIS A 274 48.50 -51.44 -2.58
N GLU A 275 47.25 -51.93 -2.74
CA GLU A 275 47.00 -53.36 -2.97
C GLU A 275 47.52 -53.85 -4.31
N ILE A 276 47.55 -53.01 -5.35
CA ILE A 276 48.13 -53.33 -6.67
C ILE A 276 49.67 -53.27 -6.64
N ARG A 277 50.22 -52.27 -5.91
CA ARG A 277 51.69 -52.09 -5.85
C ARG A 277 52.41 -53.28 -5.14
N THR A 278 51.81 -53.85 -4.12
CA THR A 278 52.35 -54.91 -3.29
C THR A 278 52.63 -56.18 -4.10
N PRO A 279 51.73 -56.78 -4.89
CA PRO A 279 52.01 -57.93 -5.72
C PRO A 279 52.91 -57.59 -6.94
N LEU A 280 52.82 -56.35 -7.47
CA LEU A 280 53.70 -55.97 -8.61
C LEU A 280 55.17 -55.93 -8.22
N ASN A 281 55.48 -55.42 -7.01
CA ASN A 281 56.85 -55.41 -6.47
C ASN A 281 57.40 -56.82 -6.12
N ALA A 282 56.53 -57.81 -6.02
CA ALA A 282 56.89 -59.18 -5.75
C ALA A 282 57.23 -60.00 -7.04
N ILE A 283 56.92 -59.44 -8.22
CA ILE A 283 57.13 -60.07 -9.52
C ILE A 283 58.38 -59.49 -10.21
N VAL A 284 58.87 -58.37 -9.78
CA VAL A 284 60.17 -57.79 -10.23
C VAL A 284 61.25 -58.19 -9.23
#